data_b742eace98350a46fd5a0611618714c8
#
_entry.id   b742eace98350a46fd5a0611618714c8
#
_cell.length_a   1.000
_cell.length_b   1.000
_cell.length_c   1.000
_cell.angle_alpha   90.00
_cell.angle_beta   90.00
_cell.angle_gamma   90.00
#
_symmetry.space_group_name_H-M   'P 1'
#
loop_
_entity.id
_entity.type
_entity.pdbx_description
1 polymer ?
#
loop_
_entity_poly.entity_id
_entity_poly.type
_entity_poly.pdbx_seq_one_letter_code
_entity_poly.pdbx_strand_id
1 'polypeptide(L)'
;MSGSKPSLLIVDDEKNTREALRRVLEDHFEIFTAADLGAADKLLVAEKMDAVLTDLRLGHESGLSVLERCLKTSPRPPCVVMTAYGSVESAVEAMRKGAYDYVTKPLDLDRVQILLRRAVRTAKVEEENVKLRQELDRSYGLEKILGTSEVMKEVLDKVRQVADSRANILVEGESGTGKELVARAIHGLSSRRQGPFVAVHCAALSAQLLESELFGHEKGAFTGAVERRIGRFEQAEGGTLFLDEIGEIDAATQVKLLRALGERTIERVGGNKTIEVDVRLVAATNRNLEAMVREGKFREDLFFRIRVVQITLPPLRERPDDIPVLANHFCREYAKENAKCEIRLSAGAMETLGGYRWPGNVRELRTAVEHGVVLARGQEIETRDLPASVREGGDRTGSGGHPGGHTVKLEELERHAIETALRKTKQNVTEAAKLLGISRRTLHRKLADVKKG
;
A
#
# COMPACT_ATOMS: atom_id res chain seq x y z
N MET A 1 17.96 -20.42 14.10
CA MET A 1 16.86 -21.10 13.39
C MET A 1 17.47 -22.10 12.46
N SER A 2 17.35 -23.40 12.76
CA SER A 2 17.86 -24.50 11.93
C SER A 2 16.90 -24.64 10.74
N GLY A 3 17.22 -24.00 9.62
CA GLY A 3 16.47 -24.17 8.38
C GLY A 3 16.75 -25.56 7.82
N SER A 4 15.71 -26.30 7.43
CA SER A 4 15.85 -27.56 6.69
C SER A 4 16.65 -27.31 5.41
N LYS A 5 17.51 -28.27 5.04
CA LYS A 5 18.25 -28.22 3.77
C LYS A 5 17.25 -28.13 2.61
N PRO A 6 17.51 -27.33 1.55
CA PRO A 6 16.65 -27.31 0.37
C PRO A 6 16.70 -28.63 -0.37
N SER A 7 15.56 -29.06 -0.93
CA SER A 7 15.42 -30.34 -1.64
C SER A 7 15.91 -30.21 -3.09
N LEU A 8 16.84 -31.09 -3.50
CA LEU A 8 17.42 -31.14 -4.84
C LEU A 8 17.16 -32.50 -5.51
N LEU A 9 16.53 -32.49 -6.67
CA LEU A 9 16.39 -33.65 -7.52
C LEU A 9 17.52 -33.72 -8.55
N ILE A 10 18.29 -34.80 -8.56
CA ILE A 10 19.33 -35.07 -9.55
C ILE A 10 18.83 -36.16 -10.48
N VAL A 11 18.78 -35.86 -11.78
CA VAL A 11 18.33 -36.78 -12.84
C VAL A 11 19.50 -37.05 -13.82
N ASP A 12 20.00 -38.25 -13.86
CA ASP A 12 21.09 -38.68 -14.74
C ASP A 12 20.98 -40.17 -14.88
N ASP A 13 21.19 -40.75 -16.06
CA ASP A 13 21.11 -42.21 -16.29
C ASP A 13 22.34 -42.93 -15.72
N GLU A 14 23.50 -42.26 -15.60
CA GLU A 14 24.72 -42.81 -15.05
C GLU A 14 24.69 -42.86 -13.51
N LYS A 15 24.70 -44.04 -12.92
CA LYS A 15 24.72 -44.26 -11.47
C LYS A 15 25.91 -43.58 -10.80
N ASN A 16 27.11 -43.66 -11.40
CA ASN A 16 28.31 -43.08 -10.82
C ASN A 16 28.23 -41.55 -10.72
N THR A 17 27.70 -40.89 -11.72
CA THR A 17 27.48 -39.42 -11.75
C THR A 17 26.50 -39.03 -10.66
N ARG A 18 25.37 -39.74 -10.51
CA ARG A 18 24.41 -39.48 -9.43
C ARG A 18 25.02 -39.63 -8.04
N GLU A 19 25.81 -40.67 -7.80
CA GLU A 19 26.43 -40.91 -6.51
C GLU A 19 27.52 -39.88 -6.19
N ALA A 20 28.33 -39.47 -7.18
CA ALA A 20 29.32 -38.42 -7.01
C ALA A 20 28.69 -37.07 -6.67
N LEU A 21 27.68 -36.65 -7.42
CA LEU A 21 26.93 -35.44 -7.17
C LEU A 21 26.25 -35.46 -5.79
N ARG A 22 25.65 -36.61 -5.41
CA ARG A 22 25.04 -36.79 -4.10
C ARG A 22 26.03 -36.53 -2.98
N ARG A 23 27.21 -37.15 -3.00
CA ARG A 23 28.23 -36.99 -1.94
C ARG A 23 28.70 -35.57 -1.76
N VAL A 24 28.83 -34.81 -2.85
CA VAL A 24 29.32 -33.46 -2.79
C VAL A 24 28.23 -32.46 -2.36
N LEU A 25 26.99 -32.71 -2.73
CA LEU A 25 25.90 -31.78 -2.52
C LEU A 25 25.09 -32.04 -1.23
N GLU A 26 25.20 -33.24 -0.61
CA GLU A 26 24.45 -33.65 0.59
C GLU A 26 24.72 -32.77 1.82
N ASP A 27 25.88 -32.12 1.88
CA ASP A 27 26.15 -31.16 2.97
C ASP A 27 25.22 -29.94 2.91
N HIS A 28 24.69 -29.59 1.74
CA HIS A 28 23.96 -28.36 1.47
C HIS A 28 22.52 -28.58 1.04
N PHE A 29 22.18 -29.77 0.53
CA PHE A 29 20.88 -30.12 0.00
C PHE A 29 20.40 -31.45 0.54
N GLU A 30 19.08 -31.62 0.62
CA GLU A 30 18.44 -32.90 0.75
C GLU A 30 18.29 -33.50 -0.66
N ILE A 31 18.99 -34.62 -0.91
CA ILE A 31 19.20 -35.13 -2.29
C ILE A 31 18.23 -36.26 -2.62
N PHE A 32 17.47 -36.05 -3.67
CA PHE A 32 16.66 -37.04 -4.35
C PHE A 32 17.32 -37.40 -5.70
N THR A 33 17.27 -38.67 -6.10
CA THR A 33 17.91 -39.11 -7.36
C THR A 33 16.95 -39.89 -8.22
N ALA A 34 16.98 -39.66 -9.53
CA ALA A 34 16.22 -40.40 -10.53
C ALA A 34 17.14 -40.83 -11.67
N ALA A 35 16.89 -42.00 -12.23
CA ALA A 35 17.67 -42.55 -13.34
C ALA A 35 17.03 -42.27 -14.72
N ASP A 36 15.75 -41.93 -14.74
CA ASP A 36 14.94 -41.72 -15.94
C ASP A 36 13.81 -40.72 -15.67
N LEU A 37 13.09 -40.33 -16.72
CA LEU A 37 11.98 -39.41 -16.65
C LEU A 37 10.83 -39.93 -15.77
N GLY A 38 10.54 -41.24 -15.82
CA GLY A 38 9.43 -41.82 -15.05
C GLY A 38 9.68 -41.81 -13.55
N ALA A 39 10.93 -42.01 -13.10
CA ALA A 39 11.34 -41.88 -11.72
C ALA A 39 11.34 -40.40 -11.27
N ALA A 40 11.81 -39.51 -12.16
CA ALA A 40 11.77 -38.05 -11.89
C ALA A 40 10.33 -37.53 -11.74
N ASP A 41 9.41 -37.92 -12.60
CA ASP A 41 7.99 -37.54 -12.53
C ASP A 41 7.35 -37.97 -11.20
N LYS A 42 7.61 -39.18 -10.73
CA LYS A 42 7.09 -39.67 -9.44
C LYS A 42 7.56 -38.81 -8.28
N LEU A 43 8.84 -38.42 -8.27
CA LEU A 43 9.42 -37.59 -7.23
C LEU A 43 8.91 -36.13 -7.29
N LEU A 44 8.76 -35.55 -8.49
CA LEU A 44 8.21 -34.22 -8.68
C LEU A 44 6.73 -34.09 -8.27
N VAL A 45 5.98 -35.22 -8.30
CA VAL A 45 4.59 -35.26 -7.83
C VAL A 45 4.50 -35.52 -6.33
N ALA A 46 5.38 -36.39 -5.79
CA ALA A 46 5.34 -36.79 -4.39
C ALA A 46 5.92 -35.74 -3.42
N GLU A 47 6.96 -35.03 -3.86
CA GLU A 47 7.74 -34.15 -3.00
C GLU A 47 7.94 -32.76 -3.63
N LYS A 48 7.94 -31.73 -2.80
CA LYS A 48 8.28 -30.37 -3.24
C LYS A 48 9.80 -30.28 -3.44
N MET A 49 10.23 -30.07 -4.68
CA MET A 49 11.64 -29.83 -5.01
C MET A 49 11.97 -28.36 -5.03
N ASP A 50 13.06 -27.93 -4.36
CA ASP A 50 13.57 -26.56 -4.39
C ASP A 50 14.47 -26.28 -5.61
N ALA A 51 15.07 -27.33 -6.21
CA ALA A 51 15.81 -27.26 -7.48
C ALA A 51 15.87 -28.62 -8.16
N VAL A 52 16.13 -28.61 -9.46
CA VAL A 52 16.35 -29.82 -10.28
C VAL A 52 17.64 -29.65 -11.06
N LEU A 53 18.49 -30.70 -11.05
CA LEU A 53 19.68 -30.83 -11.86
C LEU A 53 19.50 -32.05 -12.76
N THR A 54 19.41 -31.89 -14.08
CA THR A 54 19.12 -32.96 -15.02
C THR A 54 20.19 -33.06 -16.09
N ASP A 55 20.61 -34.30 -16.45
CA ASP A 55 21.35 -34.48 -17.69
C ASP A 55 20.44 -34.19 -18.90
N LEU A 56 21.02 -33.62 -19.93
CA LEU A 56 20.35 -33.39 -21.20
C LEU A 56 20.00 -34.69 -21.91
N ARG A 57 20.83 -35.76 -21.75
CA ARG A 57 20.65 -37.09 -22.32
C ARG A 57 20.38 -38.09 -21.21
N LEU A 58 19.22 -38.70 -21.21
CA LEU A 58 18.79 -39.70 -20.24
C LEU A 58 18.53 -41.03 -20.99
N GLY A 59 19.62 -41.73 -21.40
CA GLY A 59 19.52 -42.92 -22.23
C GLY A 59 18.83 -42.67 -23.57
N HIS A 60 17.59 -43.13 -23.70
CA HIS A 60 16.76 -42.89 -24.90
C HIS A 60 15.85 -41.68 -24.81
N GLU A 61 15.79 -41.03 -23.64
CA GLU A 61 14.92 -39.87 -23.38
C GLU A 61 15.74 -38.58 -23.35
N SER A 62 15.04 -37.45 -23.46
CA SER A 62 15.67 -36.13 -23.38
C SER A 62 15.43 -35.49 -22.01
N GLY A 63 16.47 -35.00 -21.38
CA GLY A 63 16.35 -34.18 -20.16
C GLY A 63 15.54 -32.91 -20.32
N LEU A 64 15.31 -32.46 -21.56
CA LEU A 64 14.36 -31.39 -21.84
C LEU A 64 12.92 -31.75 -21.44
N SER A 65 12.57 -33.06 -21.45
CA SER A 65 11.27 -33.51 -20.96
C SER A 65 11.13 -33.32 -19.43
N VAL A 66 12.23 -33.50 -18.66
CA VAL A 66 12.27 -33.17 -17.23
C VAL A 66 12.06 -31.67 -17.01
N LEU A 67 12.73 -30.81 -17.79
CA LEU A 67 12.54 -29.35 -17.75
C LEU A 67 11.06 -28.98 -18.02
N GLU A 68 10.44 -29.58 -19.06
CA GLU A 68 9.03 -29.32 -19.36
C GLU A 68 8.08 -29.71 -18.22
N ARG A 69 8.41 -30.76 -17.46
CA ARG A 69 7.68 -31.14 -16.25
C ARG A 69 7.87 -30.14 -15.14
N CYS A 70 9.11 -29.70 -14.86
CA CYS A 70 9.39 -28.67 -13.89
C CYS A 70 8.58 -27.36 -14.16
N LEU A 71 8.46 -26.97 -15.42
CA LEU A 71 7.69 -25.80 -15.83
C LEU A 71 6.18 -25.91 -15.59
N LYS A 72 5.64 -27.15 -15.51
CA LYS A 72 4.22 -27.42 -15.22
C LYS A 72 3.92 -27.60 -13.73
N THR A 73 4.95 -27.74 -12.89
CA THR A 73 4.81 -27.91 -11.44
C THR A 73 4.53 -26.55 -10.77
N SER A 74 3.80 -26.55 -9.67
CA SER A 74 3.55 -25.33 -8.87
C SER A 74 3.87 -25.61 -7.40
N PRO A 75 4.82 -24.89 -6.78
CA PRO A 75 5.72 -23.89 -7.36
C PRO A 75 6.72 -24.51 -8.33
N ARG A 76 7.21 -23.73 -9.27
CA ARG A 76 8.16 -24.19 -10.31
C ARG A 76 9.57 -24.29 -9.74
N PRO A 77 10.18 -25.48 -9.65
CA PRO A 77 11.57 -25.58 -9.25
C PRO A 77 12.49 -25.07 -10.37
N PRO A 78 13.53 -24.28 -10.07
CA PRO A 78 14.54 -23.93 -11.06
C PRO A 78 15.27 -25.19 -11.53
N CYS A 79 15.34 -25.35 -12.85
CA CYS A 79 15.96 -26.51 -13.49
C CYS A 79 17.29 -26.10 -14.12
N VAL A 80 18.39 -26.76 -13.71
CA VAL A 80 19.73 -26.63 -14.29
C VAL A 80 20.01 -27.86 -15.13
N VAL A 81 20.51 -27.66 -16.35
CA VAL A 81 20.75 -28.76 -17.31
C VAL A 81 22.24 -29.04 -17.42
N MET A 82 22.63 -30.32 -17.29
CA MET A 82 23.99 -30.79 -17.55
C MET A 82 24.12 -31.20 -19.03
N THR A 83 25.17 -30.76 -19.68
CA THR A 83 25.38 -31.04 -21.13
C THR A 83 26.81 -31.50 -21.40
N ALA A 84 27.00 -32.32 -22.41
CA ALA A 84 28.31 -32.76 -22.83
C ALA A 84 29.09 -31.64 -23.53
N TYR A 85 30.41 -31.70 -23.49
CA TYR A 85 31.32 -30.78 -24.14
C TYR A 85 31.02 -30.71 -25.66
N GLY A 86 30.74 -29.45 -26.17
CA GLY A 86 30.53 -29.22 -27.60
C GLY A 86 29.06 -29.00 -28.04
N SER A 87 28.07 -29.13 -27.16
CA SER A 87 26.64 -28.95 -27.52
C SER A 87 26.10 -27.57 -27.13
N VAL A 88 26.74 -26.51 -27.62
CA VAL A 88 26.27 -25.13 -27.38
C VAL A 88 24.85 -24.92 -27.88
N GLU A 89 24.48 -25.53 -28.98
CA GLU A 89 23.14 -25.48 -29.56
C GLU A 89 22.08 -26.07 -28.61
N SER A 90 22.36 -27.19 -27.99
CA SER A 90 21.48 -27.84 -27.03
C SER A 90 21.34 -27.06 -25.71
N ALA A 91 22.41 -26.40 -25.26
CA ALA A 91 22.38 -25.50 -24.12
C ALA A 91 21.51 -24.27 -24.41
N VAL A 92 21.64 -23.68 -25.60
CA VAL A 92 20.80 -22.56 -26.05
C VAL A 92 19.34 -22.98 -26.16
N GLU A 93 19.06 -24.19 -26.63
CA GLU A 93 17.69 -24.74 -26.68
C GLU A 93 17.10 -24.88 -25.27
N ALA A 94 17.85 -25.43 -24.32
CA ALA A 94 17.40 -25.56 -22.93
C ALA A 94 17.08 -24.21 -22.32
N MET A 95 17.94 -23.18 -22.55
CA MET A 95 17.69 -21.81 -22.07
C MET A 95 16.43 -21.21 -22.71
N ARG A 96 16.22 -21.38 -24.02
CA ARG A 96 15.00 -20.93 -24.71
C ARG A 96 13.74 -21.60 -24.18
N LYS A 97 13.84 -22.86 -23.76
CA LYS A 97 12.72 -23.60 -23.16
C LYS A 97 12.49 -23.29 -21.69
N GLY A 98 13.30 -22.41 -21.06
CA GLY A 98 13.08 -21.94 -19.71
C GLY A 98 13.92 -22.63 -18.62
N ALA A 99 15.05 -23.25 -18.98
CA ALA A 99 16.04 -23.68 -17.99
C ALA A 99 16.60 -22.45 -17.24
N TYR A 100 16.89 -22.61 -15.95
CA TYR A 100 17.48 -21.56 -15.14
C TYR A 100 18.93 -21.26 -15.58
N ASP A 101 19.71 -22.33 -15.82
CA ASP A 101 21.07 -22.24 -16.34
C ASP A 101 21.51 -23.65 -16.85
N TYR A 102 22.72 -23.70 -17.39
CA TYR A 102 23.33 -24.97 -17.80
C TYR A 102 24.77 -25.12 -17.30
N VAL A 103 25.26 -26.37 -17.19
CA VAL A 103 26.64 -26.71 -16.85
C VAL A 103 27.17 -27.72 -17.81
N THR A 104 28.45 -27.61 -18.22
CA THR A 104 29.10 -28.53 -19.17
C THR A 104 29.86 -29.63 -18.43
N LYS A 105 29.79 -30.85 -18.90
CA LYS A 105 30.65 -31.96 -18.46
C LYS A 105 32.06 -31.80 -19.12
N PRO A 106 33.18 -32.02 -18.38
CA PRO A 106 33.25 -32.48 -17.00
C PRO A 106 32.78 -31.43 -16.00
N LEU A 107 32.00 -31.89 -14.99
CA LEU A 107 31.39 -31.00 -14.00
C LEU A 107 32.41 -30.44 -13.04
N ASP A 108 32.47 -29.11 -12.95
CA ASP A 108 33.08 -28.40 -11.85
C ASP A 108 32.06 -28.35 -10.68
N LEU A 109 32.30 -29.16 -9.67
CA LEU A 109 31.37 -29.39 -8.57
C LEU A 109 31.15 -28.15 -7.72
N ASP A 110 32.19 -27.29 -7.53
CA ASP A 110 32.08 -26.06 -6.82
C ASP A 110 31.18 -25.06 -7.56
N ARG A 111 31.37 -24.99 -8.88
CA ARG A 111 30.50 -24.15 -9.75
C ARG A 111 29.07 -24.64 -9.74
N VAL A 112 28.80 -25.93 -9.80
CA VAL A 112 27.46 -26.51 -9.72
C VAL A 112 26.79 -26.18 -8.40
N GLN A 113 27.52 -26.28 -7.29
CA GLN A 113 27.01 -25.93 -5.96
C GLN A 113 26.62 -24.45 -5.85
N ILE A 114 27.51 -23.54 -6.30
CA ILE A 114 27.23 -22.09 -6.29
C ILE A 114 26.00 -21.78 -7.13
N LEU A 115 25.89 -22.37 -8.32
CA LEU A 115 24.80 -22.16 -9.25
C LEU A 115 23.45 -22.63 -8.65
N LEU A 116 23.41 -23.85 -8.09
CA LEU A 116 22.21 -24.40 -7.47
C LEU A 116 21.75 -23.57 -6.26
N ARG A 117 22.69 -23.12 -5.41
CA ARG A 117 22.36 -22.23 -4.29
C ARG A 117 21.77 -20.90 -4.77
N ARG A 118 22.34 -20.33 -5.83
CA ARG A 118 21.82 -19.09 -6.43
C ARG A 118 20.42 -19.31 -7.00
N ALA A 119 20.20 -20.44 -7.70
CA ALA A 119 18.91 -20.80 -8.26
C ALA A 119 17.81 -20.90 -7.18
N VAL A 120 18.09 -21.65 -6.11
CA VAL A 120 17.16 -21.79 -4.97
C VAL A 120 16.88 -20.45 -4.29
N ARG A 121 17.91 -19.62 -4.09
CA ARG A 121 17.74 -18.31 -3.47
C ARG A 121 16.85 -17.40 -4.31
N THR A 122 17.08 -17.35 -5.62
CA THR A 122 16.27 -16.54 -6.54
C THR A 122 14.82 -17.01 -6.55
N ALA A 123 14.58 -18.32 -6.67
CA ALA A 123 13.23 -18.87 -6.64
C ALA A 123 12.48 -18.59 -5.33
N LYS A 124 13.16 -18.69 -4.17
CA LYS A 124 12.56 -18.34 -2.86
C LYS A 124 12.18 -16.87 -2.77
N VAL A 125 13.03 -15.97 -3.25
CA VAL A 125 12.73 -14.53 -3.27
C VAL A 125 11.54 -14.22 -4.18
N GLU A 126 11.46 -14.87 -5.33
CA GLU A 126 10.32 -14.73 -6.24
C GLU A 126 9.03 -15.31 -5.63
N GLU A 127 9.08 -16.50 -4.99
CA GLU A 127 7.92 -17.08 -4.29
C GLU A 127 7.45 -16.19 -3.15
N GLU A 128 8.35 -15.66 -2.34
CA GLU A 128 8.03 -14.73 -1.25
C GLU A 128 7.44 -13.43 -1.78
N ASN A 129 7.99 -12.88 -2.87
CA ASN A 129 7.45 -11.68 -3.52
C ASN A 129 6.02 -11.91 -4.03
N VAL A 130 5.76 -13.06 -4.66
CA VAL A 130 4.42 -13.45 -5.12
C VAL A 130 3.45 -13.60 -3.94
N LYS A 131 3.87 -14.24 -2.83
CA LYS A 131 3.05 -14.37 -1.63
C LYS A 131 2.74 -13.02 -1.00
N LEU A 132 3.77 -12.17 -0.82
CA LEU A 132 3.57 -10.82 -0.28
C LEU A 132 2.65 -9.98 -1.15
N ARG A 133 2.77 -10.09 -2.48
CA ARG A 133 1.83 -9.43 -3.41
C ARG A 133 0.42 -9.97 -3.26
N GLN A 134 0.23 -11.29 -3.17
CA GLN A 134 -1.09 -11.90 -2.97
C GLN A 134 -1.71 -11.52 -1.62
N GLU A 135 -0.92 -11.41 -0.57
CA GLU A 135 -1.37 -10.91 0.73
C GLU A 135 -1.76 -9.43 0.66
N LEU A 136 -1.00 -8.62 -0.07
CA LEU A 136 -1.35 -7.23 -0.37
C LEU A 136 -2.64 -7.16 -1.21
N ASP A 137 -2.78 -7.97 -2.26
CA ASP A 137 -3.98 -7.98 -3.11
C ASP A 137 -5.22 -8.45 -2.35
N ARG A 138 -5.12 -9.49 -1.50
CA ARG A 138 -6.17 -9.87 -0.55
C ARG A 138 -6.46 -8.77 0.46
N SER A 139 -5.47 -7.98 0.79
CA SER A 139 -5.60 -6.82 1.67
C SER A 139 -6.40 -5.67 1.04
N TYR A 140 -6.49 -5.57 -0.29
CA TYR A 140 -7.03 -4.41 -1.00
C TYR A 140 -8.16 -4.72 -2.00
N GLY A 141 -8.75 -5.93 -1.96
CA GLY A 141 -9.91 -6.29 -2.79
C GLY A 141 -11.19 -5.53 -2.42
N LEU A 142 -12.20 -5.57 -3.31
CA LEU A 142 -13.56 -5.01 -3.04
C LEU A 142 -14.17 -5.52 -1.74
N GLU A 143 -13.79 -6.72 -1.30
CA GLU A 143 -14.25 -7.35 -0.06
C GLU A 143 -13.90 -6.53 1.20
N LYS A 144 -12.91 -5.63 1.10
CA LYS A 144 -12.54 -4.71 2.18
C LYS A 144 -13.23 -3.35 2.14
N ILE A 145 -13.88 -3.02 1.02
CA ILE A 145 -14.75 -1.85 0.98
C ILE A 145 -16.08 -2.27 1.61
N LEU A 146 -16.12 -2.18 2.93
CA LEU A 146 -17.31 -2.49 3.69
C LEU A 146 -18.34 -1.39 3.47
N GLY A 147 -19.53 -1.80 3.01
CA GLY A 147 -20.67 -0.93 2.83
C GLY A 147 -21.84 -1.73 2.28
N THR A 148 -22.99 -1.63 2.94
CA THR A 148 -24.24 -2.28 2.58
C THR A 148 -25.28 -1.29 2.07
N SER A 149 -25.03 0.01 2.25
CA SER A 149 -25.92 1.09 1.81
C SER A 149 -26.05 1.12 0.29
N GLU A 150 -27.23 1.51 -0.22
CA GLU A 150 -27.49 1.60 -1.67
C GLU A 150 -26.54 2.57 -2.35
N VAL A 151 -26.23 3.71 -1.71
CA VAL A 151 -25.31 4.70 -2.26
C VAL A 151 -23.91 4.12 -2.44
N MET A 152 -23.47 3.26 -1.50
CA MET A 152 -22.16 2.62 -1.60
C MET A 152 -22.14 1.49 -2.65
N LYS A 153 -23.25 0.78 -2.84
CA LYS A 153 -23.42 -0.20 -3.93
C LYS A 153 -23.29 0.46 -5.30
N GLU A 154 -23.91 1.62 -5.52
CA GLU A 154 -23.77 2.38 -6.77
C GLU A 154 -22.30 2.77 -7.04
N VAL A 155 -21.57 3.17 -6.00
CA VAL A 155 -20.13 3.45 -6.13
C VAL A 155 -19.35 2.20 -6.53
N LEU A 156 -19.64 1.06 -5.88
CA LEU A 156 -18.96 -0.21 -6.19
C LEU A 156 -19.27 -0.70 -7.61
N ASP A 157 -20.49 -0.50 -8.09
CA ASP A 157 -20.88 -0.87 -9.45
C ASP A 157 -20.17 0.01 -10.48
N LYS A 158 -20.05 1.32 -10.24
CA LYS A 158 -19.19 2.20 -11.07
C LYS A 158 -17.74 1.75 -11.07
N VAL A 159 -17.20 1.38 -9.91
CA VAL A 159 -15.82 0.84 -9.81
C VAL A 159 -15.65 -0.39 -10.69
N ARG A 160 -16.59 -1.36 -10.64
CA ARG A 160 -16.55 -2.57 -11.50
C ARG A 160 -16.60 -2.21 -12.98
N GLN A 161 -17.50 -1.30 -13.36
CA GLN A 161 -17.68 -0.89 -14.75
C GLN A 161 -16.43 -0.24 -15.35
N VAL A 162 -15.69 0.56 -14.57
CA VAL A 162 -14.53 1.32 -15.07
C VAL A 162 -13.21 0.59 -14.88
N ALA A 163 -13.19 -0.53 -14.12
CA ALA A 163 -11.95 -1.21 -13.73
C ALA A 163 -11.08 -1.60 -14.94
N ASP A 164 -11.64 -2.21 -15.97
CA ASP A 164 -10.91 -2.66 -17.17
C ASP A 164 -10.63 -1.55 -18.19
N SER A 165 -11.17 -0.34 -18.00
CA SER A 165 -10.90 0.77 -18.90
C SER A 165 -9.47 1.31 -18.73
N ARG A 166 -8.93 1.93 -19.79
CA ARG A 166 -7.66 2.68 -19.73
C ARG A 166 -7.86 4.15 -19.32
N ALA A 167 -9.10 4.55 -19.04
CA ALA A 167 -9.44 5.92 -18.70
C ALA A 167 -8.82 6.34 -17.36
N ASN A 168 -8.44 7.61 -17.27
CA ASN A 168 -8.08 8.24 -16.02
C ASN A 168 -9.33 8.38 -15.14
N ILE A 169 -9.17 8.18 -13.84
CA ILE A 169 -10.27 8.21 -12.89
C ILE A 169 -9.97 9.25 -11.82
N LEU A 170 -10.95 10.12 -11.57
CA LEU A 170 -10.93 11.05 -10.46
C LEU A 170 -11.87 10.54 -9.35
N VAL A 171 -11.32 10.28 -8.17
CA VAL A 171 -12.05 9.88 -6.97
C VAL A 171 -12.19 11.08 -6.05
N GLU A 172 -13.41 11.58 -5.89
CA GLU A 172 -13.71 12.70 -5.02
C GLU A 172 -14.40 12.25 -3.73
N GLY A 173 -14.19 12.98 -2.66
CA GLY A 173 -14.84 12.73 -1.38
C GLY A 173 -14.06 13.34 -0.23
N GLU A 174 -14.76 13.55 0.89
CA GLU A 174 -14.16 14.09 2.10
C GLU A 174 -12.97 13.26 2.61
N SER A 175 -12.15 13.88 3.45
CA SER A 175 -11.04 13.15 4.09
C SER A 175 -11.59 11.98 4.93
N GLY A 176 -10.93 10.82 4.83
CA GLY A 176 -11.31 9.64 5.60
C GLY A 176 -12.48 8.81 5.04
N THR A 177 -13.01 9.10 3.84
CA THR A 177 -14.09 8.33 3.20
C THR A 177 -13.65 7.00 2.60
N GLY A 178 -12.33 6.80 2.37
CA GLY A 178 -11.77 5.57 1.81
C GLY A 178 -11.33 5.66 0.34
N LYS A 179 -11.00 6.86 -0.17
CA LYS A 179 -10.57 7.10 -1.56
C LYS A 179 -9.44 6.17 -2.01
N GLU A 180 -8.43 5.93 -1.18
CA GLU A 180 -7.32 5.02 -1.49
C GLU A 180 -7.78 3.56 -1.64
N LEU A 181 -8.73 3.09 -0.80
CA LEU A 181 -9.27 1.74 -0.92
C LEU A 181 -10.01 1.55 -2.25
N VAL A 182 -10.75 2.57 -2.69
CA VAL A 182 -11.41 2.56 -4.00
C VAL A 182 -10.39 2.53 -5.14
N ALA A 183 -9.32 3.33 -5.06
CA ALA A 183 -8.26 3.32 -6.07
C ALA A 183 -7.56 1.95 -6.16
N ARG A 184 -7.29 1.30 -5.03
CA ARG A 184 -6.73 -0.06 -4.97
C ARG A 184 -7.69 -1.10 -5.53
N ALA A 185 -8.99 -0.98 -5.25
CA ALA A 185 -10.00 -1.86 -5.82
C ALA A 185 -10.12 -1.71 -7.35
N ILE A 186 -10.05 -0.48 -7.87
CA ILE A 186 -10.00 -0.22 -9.32
C ILE A 186 -8.79 -0.93 -9.95
N HIS A 187 -7.62 -0.83 -9.33
CA HIS A 187 -6.42 -1.52 -9.81
C HIS A 187 -6.57 -3.04 -9.74
N GLY A 188 -6.99 -3.58 -8.60
CA GLY A 188 -7.12 -5.03 -8.37
C GLY A 188 -8.14 -5.73 -9.29
N LEU A 189 -9.16 -4.99 -9.74
CA LEU A 189 -10.15 -5.48 -10.71
C LEU A 189 -9.74 -5.26 -12.17
N SER A 190 -8.66 -4.51 -12.43
CA SER A 190 -8.26 -4.16 -13.78
C SER A 190 -7.41 -5.24 -14.46
N SER A 191 -7.31 -5.16 -15.79
CA SER A 191 -6.35 -5.96 -16.58
C SER A 191 -4.89 -5.71 -16.19
N ARG A 192 -4.60 -4.58 -15.47
CA ARG A 192 -3.27 -4.21 -14.97
C ARG A 192 -2.98 -4.69 -13.54
N ARG A 193 -3.82 -5.54 -12.96
CA ARG A 193 -3.70 -6.04 -11.56
C ARG A 193 -2.36 -6.74 -11.25
N GLN A 194 -1.69 -7.27 -12.27
CA GLN A 194 -0.37 -7.90 -12.14
C GLN A 194 0.77 -6.87 -12.17
N GLY A 195 0.50 -5.65 -12.64
CA GLY A 195 1.45 -4.54 -12.66
C GLY A 195 1.58 -3.85 -11.29
N PRO A 196 2.49 -2.90 -11.17
CA PRO A 196 2.68 -2.17 -9.93
C PRO A 196 1.51 -1.21 -9.64
N PHE A 197 1.13 -1.10 -8.34
CA PHE A 197 0.29 -0.02 -7.83
C PHE A 197 1.19 0.93 -7.03
N VAL A 198 1.45 2.12 -7.58
CA VAL A 198 2.32 3.11 -6.95
C VAL A 198 1.48 4.26 -6.42
N ALA A 199 1.48 4.45 -5.10
CA ALA A 199 0.74 5.53 -4.45
C ALA A 199 1.68 6.69 -4.10
N VAL A 200 1.20 7.92 -4.33
CA VAL A 200 1.88 9.16 -3.95
C VAL A 200 0.89 10.10 -3.28
N HIS A 201 1.22 10.55 -2.09
CA HIS A 201 0.43 11.54 -1.35
C HIS A 201 1.00 12.93 -1.61
N CYS A 202 0.32 13.72 -2.46
CA CYS A 202 0.84 14.98 -2.96
C CYS A 202 0.99 16.05 -1.87
N ALA A 203 0.13 16.03 -0.85
CA ALA A 203 0.17 17.00 0.24
C ALA A 203 1.30 16.76 1.26
N ALA A 204 1.94 15.57 1.25
CA ALA A 204 2.97 15.22 2.24
C ALA A 204 4.36 15.78 1.91
N LEU A 205 4.57 16.31 0.71
CA LEU A 205 5.87 16.70 0.18
C LEU A 205 5.86 18.19 -0.23
N SER A 206 7.02 18.84 -0.11
CA SER A 206 7.20 20.16 -0.74
C SER A 206 7.15 20.04 -2.26
N ALA A 207 6.79 21.12 -2.98
CA ALA A 207 6.63 21.12 -4.44
C ALA A 207 7.86 20.54 -5.16
N GLN A 208 9.07 20.95 -4.79
CA GLN A 208 10.31 20.45 -5.39
C GLN A 208 10.54 18.95 -5.13
N LEU A 209 10.23 18.47 -3.92
CA LEU A 209 10.36 17.06 -3.58
C LEU A 209 9.30 16.23 -4.29
N LEU A 210 8.07 16.74 -4.41
CA LEU A 210 6.99 16.07 -5.12
C LEU A 210 7.32 15.90 -6.61
N GLU A 211 7.84 16.94 -7.24
CA GLU A 211 8.27 16.91 -8.63
C GLU A 211 9.37 15.84 -8.85
N SER A 212 10.38 15.85 -7.96
CA SER A 212 11.47 14.86 -7.98
C SER A 212 10.99 13.43 -7.71
N GLU A 213 10.04 13.22 -6.80
CA GLU A 213 9.45 11.90 -6.56
C GLU A 213 8.64 11.43 -7.77
N LEU A 214 7.79 12.29 -8.37
CA LEU A 214 6.94 11.91 -9.50
C LEU A 214 7.75 11.57 -10.75
N PHE A 215 8.67 12.46 -11.15
CA PHE A 215 9.36 12.37 -12.44
C PHE A 215 10.78 11.82 -12.34
N GLY A 216 11.35 11.71 -11.10
CA GLY A 216 12.74 11.36 -10.90
C GLY A 216 13.67 12.54 -11.14
N HIS A 217 14.96 12.34 -10.86
CA HIS A 217 15.98 13.36 -11.09
C HIS A 217 17.31 12.76 -11.57
N GLU A 218 18.05 13.56 -12.31
CA GLU A 218 19.45 13.26 -12.66
C GLU A 218 20.39 13.79 -11.57
N LYS A 219 21.59 13.24 -11.50
CA LYS A 219 22.61 13.70 -10.57
C LYS A 219 22.90 15.20 -10.77
N GLY A 220 22.87 15.99 -9.69
CA GLY A 220 23.13 17.43 -9.74
C GLY A 220 21.93 18.30 -10.13
N ALA A 221 20.72 17.75 -10.24
CA ALA A 221 19.51 18.49 -10.63
C ALA A 221 19.13 19.60 -9.64
N PHE A 222 19.44 19.41 -8.35
CA PHE A 222 19.23 20.39 -7.27
C PHE A 222 20.21 20.15 -6.13
N THR A 223 20.29 21.08 -5.18
CA THR A 223 21.12 20.95 -3.99
C THR A 223 20.69 19.74 -3.15
N GLY A 224 21.52 18.68 -3.14
CA GLY A 224 21.21 17.39 -2.49
C GLY A 224 20.93 16.22 -3.45
N ALA A 225 20.86 16.45 -4.75
CA ALA A 225 20.77 15.39 -5.77
C ALA A 225 22.13 14.71 -6.02
N VAL A 226 22.59 13.92 -5.06
CA VAL A 226 23.92 13.26 -5.10
C VAL A 226 23.97 12.15 -6.14
N GLU A 227 22.85 11.42 -6.31
CA GLU A 227 22.71 10.30 -7.23
C GLU A 227 21.47 10.47 -8.10
N ARG A 228 21.44 9.77 -9.24
CA ARG A 228 20.27 9.67 -10.09
C ARG A 228 19.18 8.82 -9.41
N ARG A 229 17.92 9.26 -9.45
CA ARG A 229 16.78 8.52 -8.92
C ARG A 229 15.65 8.39 -9.96
N ILE A 230 15.09 7.18 -10.08
CA ILE A 230 13.93 6.92 -10.93
C ILE A 230 12.66 7.46 -10.27
N GLY A 231 11.74 8.03 -11.08
CA GLY A 231 10.48 8.61 -10.63
C GLY A 231 9.37 7.58 -10.43
N ARG A 232 8.28 8.01 -9.80
CA ARG A 232 7.08 7.18 -9.57
C ARG A 232 6.38 6.79 -10.86
N PHE A 233 6.43 7.64 -11.90
CA PHE A 233 5.93 7.27 -13.22
C PHE A 233 6.69 6.07 -13.80
N GLU A 234 8.01 6.07 -13.72
CA GLU A 234 8.82 4.93 -14.18
C GLU A 234 8.57 3.68 -13.33
N GLN A 235 8.37 3.83 -12.01
CA GLN A 235 8.05 2.72 -11.11
C GLN A 235 6.67 2.12 -11.36
N ALA A 236 5.73 2.92 -11.89
CA ALA A 236 4.35 2.52 -12.19
C ALA A 236 4.18 1.94 -13.60
N GLU A 237 5.28 1.74 -14.36
CA GLU A 237 5.24 1.23 -15.73
C GLU A 237 4.44 -0.07 -15.85
N GLY A 238 3.53 -0.13 -16.82
CA GLY A 238 2.62 -1.26 -17.02
C GLY A 238 1.51 -1.40 -15.95
N GLY A 239 1.47 -0.51 -14.96
CA GLY A 239 0.60 -0.57 -13.80
C GLY A 239 -0.31 0.64 -13.62
N THR A 240 -0.50 1.04 -12.36
CA THR A 240 -1.37 2.15 -11.96
C THR A 240 -0.62 3.11 -11.03
N LEU A 241 -0.64 4.39 -11.35
CA LEU A 241 -0.19 5.47 -10.47
C LEU A 241 -1.41 6.06 -9.76
N PHE A 242 -1.38 6.08 -8.44
CA PHE A 242 -2.39 6.71 -7.60
C PHE A 242 -1.84 8.01 -7.02
N LEU A 243 -2.49 9.14 -7.33
CA LEU A 243 -2.15 10.44 -6.79
C LEU A 243 -3.22 10.87 -5.80
N ASP A 244 -2.89 10.82 -4.50
CA ASP A 244 -3.78 11.30 -3.46
C ASP A 244 -3.60 12.79 -3.22
N GLU A 245 -4.70 13.49 -2.98
CA GLU A 245 -4.79 14.95 -2.80
C GLU A 245 -4.17 15.72 -3.98
N ILE A 246 -4.61 15.38 -5.22
CA ILE A 246 -4.13 15.99 -6.46
C ILE A 246 -4.34 17.52 -6.50
N GLY A 247 -5.27 18.06 -5.75
CA GLY A 247 -5.51 19.50 -5.63
C GLY A 247 -4.38 20.27 -4.92
N GLU A 248 -3.37 19.59 -4.36
CA GLU A 248 -2.25 20.21 -3.65
C GLU A 248 -1.02 20.47 -4.54
N ILE A 249 -1.02 19.98 -5.79
CA ILE A 249 0.13 20.14 -6.69
C ILE A 249 0.26 21.57 -7.20
N ASP A 250 1.50 22.04 -7.27
CA ASP A 250 1.82 23.38 -7.81
C ASP A 250 1.70 23.46 -9.34
N ALA A 251 1.65 24.68 -9.87
CA ALA A 251 1.44 24.93 -11.30
C ALA A 251 2.51 24.29 -12.20
N ALA A 252 3.77 24.21 -11.76
CA ALA A 252 4.86 23.61 -12.53
C ALA A 252 4.65 22.09 -12.66
N THR A 253 4.32 21.43 -11.57
CA THR A 253 4.01 19.99 -11.54
C THR A 253 2.75 19.68 -12.37
N GLN A 254 1.73 20.56 -12.37
CA GLN A 254 0.54 20.41 -13.20
C GLN A 254 0.88 20.38 -14.71
N VAL A 255 1.81 21.22 -15.18
CA VAL A 255 2.25 21.22 -16.60
C VAL A 255 2.94 19.92 -16.96
N LYS A 256 3.86 19.43 -16.11
CA LYS A 256 4.56 18.17 -16.36
C LYS A 256 3.62 16.96 -16.32
N LEU A 257 2.66 16.97 -15.40
CA LEU A 257 1.64 15.93 -15.31
C LEU A 257 0.76 15.91 -16.58
N LEU A 258 0.36 17.07 -17.10
CA LEU A 258 -0.40 17.17 -18.34
C LEU A 258 0.35 16.53 -19.52
N ARG A 259 1.67 16.79 -19.66
CA ARG A 259 2.50 16.15 -20.69
C ARG A 259 2.56 14.64 -20.51
N ALA A 260 2.81 14.16 -19.28
CA ALA A 260 2.85 12.73 -18.98
C ALA A 260 1.55 12.00 -19.36
N LEU A 261 0.40 12.64 -19.14
CA LEU A 261 -0.92 12.09 -19.48
C LEU A 261 -1.30 12.25 -20.95
N GLY A 262 -0.80 13.31 -21.60
CA GLY A 262 -1.09 13.61 -23.00
C GLY A 262 -0.22 12.84 -23.97
N GLU A 263 1.07 12.95 -23.80
CA GLU A 263 2.11 12.44 -24.70
C GLU A 263 2.63 11.07 -24.28
N ARG A 264 2.29 10.60 -23.06
CA ARG A 264 2.80 9.38 -22.43
C ARG A 264 4.32 9.38 -22.32
N THR A 265 4.90 10.55 -22.08
CA THR A 265 6.33 10.75 -21.94
C THR A 265 6.62 11.61 -20.72
N ILE A 266 7.75 11.36 -20.09
CA ILE A 266 8.27 12.16 -18.99
C ILE A 266 9.72 12.52 -19.21
N GLU A 267 10.18 13.57 -18.54
CA GLU A 267 11.58 13.96 -18.42
C GLU A 267 11.94 14.07 -16.95
N ARG A 268 13.11 13.55 -16.56
CA ARG A 268 13.61 13.70 -15.19
C ARG A 268 14.01 15.14 -14.91
N VAL A 269 13.88 15.54 -13.65
CA VAL A 269 14.34 16.87 -13.21
C VAL A 269 15.84 17.00 -13.47
N GLY A 270 16.24 18.07 -14.16
CA GLY A 270 17.64 18.29 -14.57
C GLY A 270 18.13 17.43 -15.74
N GLY A 271 17.26 16.65 -16.37
CA GLY A 271 17.59 15.86 -17.55
C GLY A 271 16.79 16.30 -18.78
N ASN A 272 17.29 15.94 -19.98
CA ASN A 272 16.64 16.24 -21.27
C ASN A 272 16.22 14.96 -22.01
N LYS A 273 16.35 13.80 -21.35
CA LYS A 273 15.98 12.52 -21.99
C LYS A 273 14.49 12.27 -21.81
N THR A 274 13.77 12.16 -22.93
CA THR A 274 12.38 11.73 -22.97
C THR A 274 12.29 10.23 -22.70
N ILE A 275 11.40 9.84 -21.79
CA ILE A 275 11.15 8.48 -21.35
C ILE A 275 9.67 8.18 -21.60
N GLU A 276 9.37 7.18 -22.40
CA GLU A 276 8.00 6.70 -22.60
C GLU A 276 7.49 5.99 -21.37
N VAL A 277 6.20 6.18 -21.02
CA VAL A 277 5.55 5.57 -19.87
C VAL A 277 4.14 5.12 -20.21
N ASP A 278 3.81 3.85 -19.94
CA ASP A 278 2.45 3.31 -20.05
C ASP A 278 1.83 3.11 -18.66
N VAL A 279 1.32 4.19 -18.09
CA VAL A 279 0.77 4.22 -16.75
C VAL A 279 -0.71 4.60 -16.80
N ARG A 280 -1.56 3.88 -16.04
CA ARG A 280 -2.94 4.28 -15.77
C ARG A 280 -2.97 5.20 -14.56
N LEU A 281 -3.62 6.37 -14.70
CA LEU A 281 -3.78 7.31 -13.57
C LEU A 281 -5.11 7.10 -12.85
N VAL A 282 -5.04 7.03 -11.52
CA VAL A 282 -6.16 7.25 -10.60
C VAL A 282 -5.79 8.41 -9.69
N ALA A 283 -6.55 9.48 -9.72
CA ALA A 283 -6.33 10.66 -8.88
C ALA A 283 -7.42 10.75 -7.81
N ALA A 284 -7.07 11.25 -6.61
CA ALA A 284 -8.02 11.48 -5.54
C ALA A 284 -7.89 12.90 -4.98
N THR A 285 -9.00 13.46 -4.52
CA THR A 285 -9.02 14.78 -3.85
C THR A 285 -10.21 14.91 -2.91
N ASN A 286 -10.03 15.73 -1.88
CA ASN A 286 -11.10 16.25 -1.02
C ASN A 286 -11.50 17.70 -1.39
N ARG A 287 -10.78 18.32 -2.32
CA ARG A 287 -11.03 19.70 -2.77
C ARG A 287 -11.96 19.73 -3.97
N ASN A 288 -12.70 20.82 -4.11
CA ASN A 288 -13.49 21.09 -5.31
C ASN A 288 -12.57 21.64 -6.42
N LEU A 289 -12.11 20.75 -7.31
CA LEU A 289 -11.22 21.12 -8.41
C LEU A 289 -11.88 22.10 -9.39
N GLU A 290 -13.20 22.02 -9.61
CA GLU A 290 -13.92 22.98 -10.48
C GLU A 290 -13.85 24.41 -9.94
N ALA A 291 -13.97 24.56 -8.62
CA ALA A 291 -13.79 25.87 -7.98
C ALA A 291 -12.34 26.35 -8.13
N MET A 292 -11.37 25.45 -7.95
CA MET A 292 -9.94 25.78 -8.12
C MET A 292 -9.59 26.16 -9.56
N VAL A 293 -10.23 25.57 -10.56
CA VAL A 293 -10.08 25.96 -11.98
C VAL A 293 -10.60 27.39 -12.17
N ARG A 294 -11.78 27.72 -11.65
CA ARG A 294 -12.35 29.06 -11.72
C ARG A 294 -11.48 30.13 -11.02
N GLU A 295 -10.79 29.73 -9.96
CA GLU A 295 -9.85 30.58 -9.22
C GLU A 295 -8.44 30.65 -9.86
N GLY A 296 -8.19 29.93 -10.94
CA GLY A 296 -6.88 29.87 -11.60
C GLY A 296 -5.80 29.10 -10.81
N LYS A 297 -6.18 28.35 -9.77
CA LYS A 297 -5.28 27.53 -8.94
C LYS A 297 -5.02 26.15 -9.52
N PHE A 298 -5.90 25.68 -10.40
CA PHE A 298 -5.77 24.40 -11.10
C PHE A 298 -6.02 24.62 -12.58
N ARG A 299 -5.22 24.00 -13.45
CA ARG A 299 -5.34 24.17 -14.91
C ARG A 299 -6.56 23.43 -15.43
N GLU A 300 -7.30 24.07 -16.30
CA GLU A 300 -8.50 23.54 -16.91
C GLU A 300 -8.19 22.32 -17.82
N ASP A 301 -7.09 22.40 -18.60
CA ASP A 301 -6.66 21.33 -19.48
C ASP A 301 -6.30 20.05 -18.73
N LEU A 302 -5.60 20.16 -17.60
CA LEU A 302 -5.29 19.04 -16.72
C LEU A 302 -6.57 18.47 -16.07
N PHE A 303 -7.46 19.33 -15.61
CA PHE A 303 -8.70 18.91 -14.97
C PHE A 303 -9.53 18.01 -15.91
N PHE A 304 -9.74 18.40 -17.18
CA PHE A 304 -10.44 17.55 -18.14
C PHE A 304 -9.68 16.25 -18.47
N ARG A 305 -8.36 16.28 -18.42
CA ARG A 305 -7.54 15.11 -18.70
C ARG A 305 -7.58 14.06 -17.59
N ILE A 306 -7.71 14.47 -16.33
CA ILE A 306 -7.83 13.55 -15.18
C ILE A 306 -9.27 13.12 -14.91
N ARG A 307 -10.27 13.96 -15.22
CA ARG A 307 -11.71 13.70 -14.97
C ARG A 307 -12.38 13.03 -16.16
N VAL A 308 -11.80 11.97 -16.72
CA VAL A 308 -12.49 11.19 -17.78
C VAL A 308 -13.64 10.40 -17.16
N VAL A 309 -13.42 9.80 -16.00
CA VAL A 309 -14.47 9.18 -15.18
C VAL A 309 -14.36 9.73 -13.76
N GLN A 310 -15.49 10.16 -13.21
CA GLN A 310 -15.59 10.67 -11.84
C GLN A 310 -16.34 9.68 -10.94
N ILE A 311 -15.75 9.37 -9.79
CA ILE A 311 -16.35 8.57 -8.74
C ILE A 311 -16.39 9.41 -7.47
N THR A 312 -17.60 9.73 -6.98
CA THR A 312 -17.77 10.49 -5.76
C THR A 312 -18.12 9.56 -4.60
N LEU A 313 -17.30 9.60 -3.54
CA LEU A 313 -17.52 8.82 -2.32
C LEU A 313 -18.40 9.62 -1.35
N PRO A 314 -19.55 9.06 -0.94
CA PRO A 314 -20.41 9.74 0.02
C PRO A 314 -19.73 9.81 1.40
N PRO A 315 -19.93 10.93 2.13
CA PRO A 315 -19.48 11.02 3.52
C PRO A 315 -20.28 10.03 4.39
N LEU A 316 -19.72 9.63 5.54
CA LEU A 316 -20.29 8.58 6.38
C LEU A 316 -21.69 8.93 6.91
N ARG A 317 -21.98 10.23 7.15
CA ARG A 317 -23.31 10.74 7.55
C ARG A 317 -24.41 10.52 6.51
N GLU A 318 -24.07 10.31 5.24
CA GLU A 318 -25.00 10.01 4.14
C GLU A 318 -25.22 8.50 3.93
N ARG A 319 -24.48 7.66 4.69
CA ARG A 319 -24.58 6.19 4.67
C ARG A 319 -24.62 5.61 6.10
N PRO A 320 -25.60 5.99 6.92
CA PRO A 320 -25.70 5.55 8.32
C PRO A 320 -25.80 4.03 8.47
N ASP A 321 -26.38 3.34 7.49
CA ASP A 321 -26.50 1.88 7.49
C ASP A 321 -25.16 1.15 7.44
N ASP A 322 -24.10 1.83 7.00
CA ASP A 322 -22.74 1.27 6.96
C ASP A 322 -22.04 1.36 8.33
N ILE A 323 -22.46 2.27 9.22
CA ILE A 323 -21.81 2.48 10.53
C ILE A 323 -21.77 1.21 11.36
N PRO A 324 -22.85 0.43 11.55
CA PRO A 324 -22.80 -0.79 12.34
C PRO A 324 -21.89 -1.86 11.75
N VAL A 325 -21.86 -1.98 10.42
CA VAL A 325 -21.01 -2.95 9.72
C VAL A 325 -19.54 -2.60 9.91
N LEU A 326 -19.19 -1.33 9.69
CA LEU A 326 -17.83 -0.80 9.85
C LEU A 326 -17.36 -0.89 11.32
N ALA A 327 -18.19 -0.44 12.26
CA ALA A 327 -17.86 -0.47 13.68
C ALA A 327 -17.62 -1.89 14.20
N ASN A 328 -18.48 -2.86 13.84
CA ASN A 328 -18.29 -4.26 14.21
C ASN A 328 -17.04 -4.87 13.56
N HIS A 329 -16.72 -4.48 12.33
CA HIS A 329 -15.49 -4.93 11.67
C HIS A 329 -14.25 -4.43 12.41
N PHE A 330 -14.16 -3.14 12.67
CA PHE A 330 -13.03 -2.54 13.40
C PHE A 330 -12.93 -3.08 14.84
N CYS A 331 -14.06 -3.28 15.50
CA CYS A 331 -14.07 -3.89 16.83
C CYS A 331 -13.39 -5.27 16.82
N ARG A 332 -13.72 -6.13 15.85
CA ARG A 332 -13.09 -7.45 15.71
C ARG A 332 -11.61 -7.37 15.35
N GLU A 333 -11.23 -6.45 14.45
CA GLU A 333 -9.85 -6.21 14.03
C GLU A 333 -8.99 -5.84 15.25
N TYR A 334 -9.40 -4.80 15.98
CA TYR A 334 -8.65 -4.33 17.16
C TYR A 334 -8.73 -5.25 18.37
N ALA A 335 -9.84 -5.98 18.55
CA ALA A 335 -9.92 -7.01 19.58
C ALA A 335 -8.84 -8.09 19.38
N LYS A 336 -8.65 -8.53 18.13
CA LYS A 336 -7.61 -9.49 17.76
C LYS A 336 -6.21 -8.94 17.99
N GLU A 337 -5.95 -7.69 17.58
CA GLU A 337 -4.63 -7.04 17.76
C GLU A 337 -4.26 -6.85 19.23
N ASN A 338 -5.25 -6.55 20.08
CA ASN A 338 -5.04 -6.34 21.50
C ASN A 338 -5.20 -7.61 22.36
N ALA A 339 -5.29 -8.79 21.73
CA ALA A 339 -5.52 -10.08 22.39
C ALA A 339 -6.75 -10.09 23.34
N LYS A 340 -7.73 -9.25 23.05
CA LYS A 340 -9.03 -9.17 23.74
C LYS A 340 -10.04 -10.05 23.00
N CYS A 341 -10.09 -11.33 23.32
CA CYS A 341 -11.08 -12.23 22.71
C CYS A 341 -12.51 -11.81 23.07
N GLU A 342 -13.42 -11.80 22.06
CA GLU A 342 -14.88 -11.64 22.21
C GLU A 342 -15.40 -10.27 22.69
N ILE A 343 -14.65 -9.19 22.52
CA ILE A 343 -15.18 -7.85 22.82
C ILE A 343 -16.23 -7.45 21.78
N ARG A 344 -17.34 -6.84 22.24
CA ARG A 344 -18.46 -6.39 21.39
C ARG A 344 -18.85 -4.96 21.73
N LEU A 345 -19.52 -4.29 20.80
CA LEU A 345 -20.13 -2.99 21.04
C LEU A 345 -21.48 -3.19 21.74
N SER A 346 -21.73 -2.51 22.85
CA SER A 346 -23.04 -2.48 23.52
C SER A 346 -24.08 -1.76 22.65
N ALA A 347 -25.36 -1.99 22.88
CA ALA A 347 -26.44 -1.31 22.16
C ALA A 347 -26.34 0.23 22.31
N GLY A 348 -26.05 0.71 23.51
CA GLY A 348 -25.89 2.15 23.78
C GLY A 348 -24.67 2.76 23.08
N ALA A 349 -23.55 2.02 22.99
CA ALA A 349 -22.38 2.46 22.21
C ALA A 349 -22.71 2.54 20.73
N MET A 350 -23.43 1.52 20.18
CA MET A 350 -23.83 1.50 18.77
C MET A 350 -24.80 2.64 18.43
N GLU A 351 -25.76 2.93 19.29
CA GLU A 351 -26.67 4.07 19.12
C GLU A 351 -25.91 5.40 19.12
N THR A 352 -24.96 5.56 20.04
CA THR A 352 -24.09 6.75 20.11
C THR A 352 -23.27 6.91 18.83
N LEU A 353 -22.68 5.83 18.31
CA LEU A 353 -21.94 5.84 17.05
C LEU A 353 -22.84 6.19 15.85
N GLY A 354 -24.08 5.66 15.82
CA GLY A 354 -25.08 5.95 14.78
C GLY A 354 -25.56 7.40 14.76
N GLY A 355 -25.63 8.05 15.91
CA GLY A 355 -26.07 9.44 16.04
C GLY A 355 -25.02 10.52 15.74
N TYR A 356 -23.75 10.15 15.61
CA TYR A 356 -22.66 11.10 15.39
C TYR A 356 -22.45 11.43 13.91
N ARG A 357 -22.08 12.66 13.59
CA ARG A 357 -21.96 13.16 12.20
C ARG A 357 -20.69 12.73 11.45
N TRP A 358 -19.70 12.26 12.14
CA TRP A 358 -18.44 11.76 11.58
C TRP A 358 -17.72 12.74 10.64
N PRO A 359 -17.28 13.92 11.09
CA PRO A 359 -16.54 14.87 10.23
C PRO A 359 -15.23 14.26 9.66
N GLY A 360 -14.59 13.32 10.37
CA GLY A 360 -13.43 12.55 9.90
C GLY A 360 -13.81 11.23 9.22
N ASN A 361 -15.11 11.01 8.95
CA ASN A 361 -15.64 9.86 8.23
C ASN A 361 -15.19 8.51 8.82
N VAL A 362 -14.85 7.54 7.97
CA VAL A 362 -14.46 6.18 8.38
C VAL A 362 -13.14 6.18 9.18
N ARG A 363 -12.24 7.13 8.91
CA ARG A 363 -10.99 7.24 9.67
C ARG A 363 -11.26 7.59 11.14
N GLU A 364 -12.15 8.51 11.39
CA GLU A 364 -12.55 8.89 12.75
C GLU A 364 -13.33 7.78 13.45
N LEU A 365 -14.27 7.13 12.75
CA LEU A 365 -14.98 5.97 13.28
C LEU A 365 -14.02 4.85 13.69
N ARG A 366 -13.04 4.55 12.86
CA ARG A 366 -12.00 3.55 13.14
C ARG A 366 -11.24 3.88 14.44
N THR A 367 -10.78 5.12 14.57
CA THR A 367 -10.07 5.59 15.77
C THR A 367 -10.96 5.57 17.02
N ALA A 368 -12.25 5.92 16.88
CA ALA A 368 -13.19 5.90 18.00
C ALA A 368 -13.47 4.46 18.50
N VAL A 369 -13.58 3.50 17.59
CA VAL A 369 -13.74 2.08 17.94
C VAL A 369 -12.44 1.53 18.57
N GLU A 370 -11.28 1.86 18.02
CA GLU A 370 -9.97 1.50 18.58
C GLU A 370 -9.85 1.99 20.03
N HIS A 371 -10.17 3.26 20.29
CA HIS A 371 -10.18 3.83 21.62
C HIS A 371 -11.12 3.05 22.57
N GLY A 372 -12.33 2.70 22.10
CA GLY A 372 -13.28 1.89 22.84
C GLY A 372 -12.73 0.52 23.19
N VAL A 373 -12.11 -0.18 22.23
CA VAL A 373 -11.48 -1.50 22.45
C VAL A 373 -10.37 -1.41 23.49
N VAL A 374 -9.51 -0.38 23.41
CA VAL A 374 -8.38 -0.21 24.36
C VAL A 374 -8.89 0.04 25.76
N LEU A 375 -9.88 0.92 25.96
CA LEU A 375 -10.38 1.35 27.26
C LEU A 375 -11.39 0.40 27.89
N ALA A 376 -12.07 -0.43 27.11
CA ALA A 376 -13.05 -1.38 27.65
C ALA A 376 -12.41 -2.33 28.68
N ARG A 377 -13.02 -2.39 29.88
CA ARG A 377 -12.58 -3.21 31.00
C ARG A 377 -13.19 -4.62 31.02
N GLY A 378 -14.23 -4.85 30.21
CA GLY A 378 -14.95 -6.12 30.10
C GLY A 378 -15.00 -6.62 28.66
N GLN A 379 -16.02 -7.44 28.38
CA GLN A 379 -16.28 -7.98 27.03
C GLN A 379 -17.17 -7.07 26.18
N GLU A 380 -17.61 -5.92 26.71
CA GLU A 380 -18.43 -4.95 25.99
C GLU A 380 -17.81 -3.56 26.06
N ILE A 381 -17.85 -2.87 24.93
CA ILE A 381 -17.53 -1.45 24.80
C ILE A 381 -18.79 -0.68 25.14
N GLU A 382 -18.79 0.02 26.23
CA GLU A 382 -19.90 0.87 26.64
C GLU A 382 -19.74 2.30 26.08
N THR A 383 -20.80 3.10 26.10
CA THR A 383 -20.77 4.50 25.66
C THR A 383 -19.67 5.30 26.38
N ARG A 384 -19.39 5.01 27.65
CA ARG A 384 -18.35 5.68 28.44
C ARG A 384 -16.92 5.41 27.91
N ASP A 385 -16.71 4.31 27.18
CA ASP A 385 -15.41 3.91 26.63
C ASP A 385 -15.14 4.58 25.28
N LEU A 386 -16.15 5.22 24.67
CA LEU A 386 -16.01 5.99 23.46
C LEU A 386 -15.38 7.38 23.73
N PRO A 387 -14.72 8.01 22.74
CA PRO A 387 -14.18 9.36 22.87
C PRO A 387 -15.24 10.39 23.30
N ALA A 388 -14.84 11.37 24.11
CA ALA A 388 -15.75 12.41 24.61
C ALA A 388 -16.46 13.18 23.48
N SER A 389 -15.76 13.45 22.37
CA SER A 389 -16.33 14.09 21.17
C SER A 389 -17.52 13.34 20.58
N VAL A 390 -17.47 12.01 20.60
CA VAL A 390 -18.53 11.14 20.08
C VAL A 390 -19.69 11.04 21.07
N ARG A 391 -19.38 10.96 22.38
CA ARG A 391 -20.38 10.84 23.47
C ARG A 391 -21.24 12.09 23.64
N GLU A 392 -20.63 13.27 23.50
CA GLU A 392 -21.28 14.55 23.75
C GLU A 392 -22.16 15.04 22.59
N GLY A 393 -22.31 14.20 21.54
CA GLY A 393 -23.09 14.50 20.35
C GLY A 393 -22.65 15.81 19.70
N GLY A 394 -22.05 15.77 18.53
CA GLY A 394 -21.43 16.91 17.87
C GLY A 394 -22.34 18.09 17.51
N ASP A 395 -23.14 18.62 18.42
CA ASP A 395 -23.88 19.88 18.28
C ASP A 395 -23.10 21.07 18.88
N ARG A 396 -21.80 21.12 18.55
CA ARG A 396 -21.07 22.39 18.53
C ARG A 396 -20.92 22.84 17.08
N THR A 397 -22.00 23.40 16.55
CA THR A 397 -21.96 24.35 15.45
C THR A 397 -21.02 25.49 15.84
N GLY A 398 -19.88 25.55 15.22
CA GLY A 398 -18.96 26.68 15.37
C GLY A 398 -17.66 26.30 16.07
N SER A 399 -16.59 26.29 15.26
CA SER A 399 -15.18 26.24 15.63
C SER A 399 -14.64 24.91 16.19
N GLY A 400 -14.66 23.89 15.39
CA GLY A 400 -13.75 22.74 15.52
C GLY A 400 -12.48 23.00 14.73
N GLY A 401 -11.57 23.81 15.25
CA GLY A 401 -10.22 23.94 14.70
C GLY A 401 -9.47 22.62 14.92
N HIS A 402 -8.99 22.01 13.84
CA HIS A 402 -7.86 21.09 13.84
C HIS A 402 -6.69 21.77 14.59
N PRO A 403 -5.85 21.03 15.33
CA PRO A 403 -4.56 21.55 15.76
C PRO A 403 -3.61 21.57 14.56
N GLY A 404 -3.85 22.49 13.67
CA GLY A 404 -3.06 22.73 12.46
C GLY A 404 -3.33 24.15 11.96
N GLY A 405 -2.67 25.16 12.53
CA GLY A 405 -2.44 26.42 11.86
C GLY A 405 -3.51 27.50 11.92
N HIS A 406 -4.18 27.73 13.06
CA HIS A 406 -4.59 29.08 13.41
C HIS A 406 -3.83 29.50 14.66
N THR A 407 -2.99 30.48 14.52
CA THR A 407 -2.44 31.28 15.62
C THR A 407 -3.63 31.89 16.36
N VAL A 408 -4.23 31.15 17.29
CA VAL A 408 -5.10 31.76 18.30
C VAL A 408 -4.14 32.63 19.09
N LYS A 409 -4.29 33.94 18.95
CA LYS A 409 -3.45 34.88 19.70
C LYS A 409 -3.58 34.54 21.18
N LEU A 410 -2.45 34.31 21.84
CA LEU A 410 -2.40 33.96 23.27
C LEU A 410 -3.27 34.91 24.11
N GLU A 411 -3.40 36.15 23.65
CA GLU A 411 -4.24 37.20 24.22
C GLU A 411 -5.74 36.86 24.23
N GLU A 412 -6.27 36.19 23.21
CA GLU A 412 -7.68 35.77 23.14
C GLU A 412 -8.01 34.63 24.08
N LEU A 413 -7.09 33.66 24.21
CA LEU A 413 -7.21 32.57 25.18
C LEU A 413 -7.11 33.07 26.62
N GLU A 414 -6.20 34.01 26.89
CA GLU A 414 -6.06 34.63 28.20
C GLU A 414 -7.32 35.45 28.54
N ARG A 415 -7.87 36.22 27.60
CA ARG A 415 -9.10 36.98 27.77
C ARG A 415 -10.28 36.09 28.15
N HIS A 416 -10.48 35.01 27.41
CA HIS A 416 -11.56 34.08 27.69
C HIS A 416 -11.40 33.34 29.04
N ALA A 417 -10.18 32.98 29.41
CA ALA A 417 -9.88 32.38 30.71
C ALA A 417 -10.18 33.36 31.88
N ILE A 418 -9.81 34.64 31.72
CA ILE A 418 -10.08 35.70 32.71
C ILE A 418 -11.58 35.96 32.86
N GLU A 419 -12.33 36.06 31.76
CA GLU A 419 -13.79 36.27 31.78
C GLU A 419 -14.51 35.08 32.45
N THR A 420 -14.10 33.87 32.14
CA THR A 420 -14.68 32.66 32.74
C THR A 420 -14.42 32.55 34.24
N ALA A 421 -13.21 32.92 34.68
CA ALA A 421 -12.86 32.92 36.10
C ALA A 421 -13.63 34.00 36.88
N LEU A 422 -13.78 35.20 36.33
CA LEU A 422 -14.55 36.29 36.93
C LEU A 422 -16.05 35.94 37.01
N ARG A 423 -16.60 35.29 35.99
CA ARG A 423 -18.00 34.82 36.02
C ARG A 423 -18.23 33.80 37.12
N LYS A 424 -17.33 32.80 37.27
CA LYS A 424 -17.41 31.74 38.30
C LYS A 424 -17.28 32.33 39.71
N THR A 425 -16.47 33.36 39.91
CA THR A 425 -16.21 33.95 41.22
C THR A 425 -17.07 35.18 41.51
N LYS A 426 -18.17 35.38 40.76
CA LYS A 426 -19.11 36.54 40.90
C LYS A 426 -18.36 37.89 40.99
N GLN A 427 -17.40 38.11 40.09
CA GLN A 427 -16.58 39.33 39.98
C GLN A 427 -15.57 39.52 41.14
N ASN A 428 -15.31 38.50 41.98
CA ASN A 428 -14.30 38.59 43.02
C ASN A 428 -12.90 38.36 42.44
N VAL A 429 -12.16 39.46 42.20
CA VAL A 429 -10.83 39.47 41.54
C VAL A 429 -9.80 38.67 42.33
N THR A 430 -9.91 38.61 43.68
CA THR A 430 -8.96 37.88 44.51
C THR A 430 -9.14 36.34 44.32
N GLU A 431 -10.37 35.89 44.31
CA GLU A 431 -10.66 34.46 44.06
C GLU A 431 -10.43 34.06 42.60
N ALA A 432 -10.75 34.97 41.64
CA ALA A 432 -10.44 34.72 40.23
C ALA A 432 -8.93 34.58 39.99
N ALA A 433 -8.09 35.38 40.64
CA ALA A 433 -6.65 35.29 40.56
C ALA A 433 -6.13 33.95 41.11
N LYS A 434 -6.69 33.47 42.23
CA LYS A 434 -6.38 32.14 42.79
C LYS A 434 -6.79 31.00 41.85
N LEU A 435 -7.96 31.11 41.23
CA LEU A 435 -8.50 30.11 40.28
C LEU A 435 -7.64 30.01 39.00
N LEU A 436 -7.05 31.13 38.58
CA LEU A 436 -6.17 31.23 37.42
C LEU A 436 -4.70 30.95 37.74
N GLY A 437 -4.33 30.75 39.01
CA GLY A 437 -2.94 30.48 39.43
C GLY A 437 -2.01 31.69 39.24
N ILE A 438 -2.56 32.94 39.17
CA ILE A 438 -1.79 34.18 38.98
C ILE A 438 -1.93 35.14 40.17
N SER A 439 -0.98 36.09 40.28
CA SER A 439 -1.09 37.10 41.32
C SER A 439 -2.25 38.08 41.05
N ARG A 440 -2.88 38.58 42.12
CA ARG A 440 -3.92 39.60 42.03
C ARG A 440 -3.45 40.84 41.23
N ARG A 441 -2.18 41.23 41.38
CA ARG A 441 -1.56 42.35 40.64
C ARG A 441 -1.46 42.05 39.14
N THR A 442 -1.14 40.84 38.76
CA THR A 442 -1.08 40.40 37.36
C THR A 442 -2.47 40.41 36.74
N LEU A 443 -3.51 39.93 37.44
CA LEU A 443 -4.88 39.95 36.96
C LEU A 443 -5.40 41.37 36.79
N HIS A 444 -5.12 42.31 37.73
CA HIS A 444 -5.49 43.70 37.57
C HIS A 444 -4.86 44.39 36.38
N ARG A 445 -3.56 44.14 36.11
CA ARG A 445 -2.87 44.64 34.93
C ARG A 445 -3.54 44.14 33.64
N LYS A 446 -3.81 42.86 33.53
CA LYS A 446 -4.45 42.26 32.37
C LYS A 446 -5.91 42.74 32.16
N LEU A 447 -6.65 43.00 33.23
CA LEU A 447 -7.99 43.62 33.16
C LEU A 447 -7.95 45.11 32.69
N ALA A 448 -6.88 45.84 33.01
CA ALA A 448 -6.69 47.20 32.53
C ALA A 448 -6.36 47.23 31.03
N ASP A 449 -5.60 46.23 30.54
CA ASP A 449 -5.24 46.08 29.12
C ASP A 449 -6.47 45.69 28.28
N VAL A 450 -7.36 44.83 28.82
CA VAL A 450 -8.64 44.42 28.18
C VAL A 450 -9.64 45.56 28.06
N LYS A 451 -9.60 46.59 28.96
CA LYS A 451 -10.48 47.75 28.90
C LYS A 451 -10.00 48.86 27.95
N LYS A 452 -8.78 48.79 27.44
CA LYS A 452 -8.18 49.80 26.55
C LYS A 452 -8.19 49.39 25.06
N GLY A 453 -8.53 48.16 24.71
CA GLY A 453 -8.75 47.67 23.34
C GLY A 453 -10.21 47.24 23.14
#